data_6a8e6acbaa4054e7e4f202269945cd61
#
_entry.id   6a8e6acbaa4054e7e4f202269945cd61
#
_cell.length_a   1.000
_cell.length_b   1.000
_cell.length_c   1.000
_cell.angle_alpha   90.00
_cell.angle_beta   90.00
_cell.angle_gamma   90.00
#
_symmetry.space_group_name_H-M   'P 1'
#
loop_
_entity.id
_entity.type
_entity.pdbx_description
1 polymer ?
#
loop_
_entity_poly.entity_id
_entity_poly.type
_entity_poly.pdbx_seq_one_letter_code
_entity_poly.pdbx_strand_id
1 'polypeptide(L)'
;MAFTVDITPKTPTGVIDETKQFTATPSGQTGDGPITYAWTVDGAPQEETSATFNYVLKGPAGQKTIKVVATNPVPDTDAETAEATTTITVQNKTQTTTLAVTPNSPPEGVIGTAVEFTATLASQPSGASATYQWHVDGSPVSEATSATFNYTPTTSGVKKIKCVAQVTATDYDALSVTSNEVSLTVNKKTMNPQVTLTPPSINVQQDASATFTANVTDAPEEAQIAYSWKKDSSPVEGSTNVYTIDTSSVGSQTIEVTAVVTATDYDSKTVKTTGQVQVTDKVAPEPEGELPYVHSLPHRTSAYIWCGWWVMDEIQKMTEEGKDWKTEDPDSKYYLHRYTLQKMMKDYPEVDVQESRNGYIIHKTALETGIIYTYP
;
A
#
# COMPACT_ATOMS: atom_id res chain seq x y z
N MET A 1 -20.97 89.47 -21.84
CA MET A 1 -21.25 88.01 -21.79
C MET A 1 -21.15 87.62 -20.34
N ALA A 2 -21.89 86.56 -19.92
CA ALA A 2 -21.73 86.09 -18.57
C ALA A 2 -20.37 85.34 -18.46
N PHE A 3 -19.68 85.50 -17.31
CA PHE A 3 -18.46 84.76 -17.00
C PHE A 3 -18.80 83.31 -16.84
N THR A 4 -18.09 82.44 -17.58
CA THR A 4 -18.29 80.94 -17.56
C THR A 4 -16.95 80.28 -17.52
N VAL A 5 -16.94 79.04 -17.06
CA VAL A 5 -15.76 78.14 -17.10
C VAL A 5 -16.20 76.84 -17.61
N ASP A 6 -15.33 76.17 -18.37
CA ASP A 6 -15.49 74.82 -18.85
C ASP A 6 -14.32 73.92 -18.37
N ILE A 7 -14.54 72.60 -18.18
CA ILE A 7 -13.52 71.61 -17.80
C ILE A 7 -13.30 70.61 -18.92
N THR A 8 -12.06 70.40 -19.24
CA THR A 8 -11.64 69.31 -20.10
C THR A 8 -10.61 68.43 -19.44
N PRO A 9 -10.60 67.11 -19.67
CA PRO A 9 -11.51 66.32 -20.52
C PRO A 9 -12.89 66.14 -19.88
N LYS A 10 -13.90 65.86 -20.73
CA LYS A 10 -15.24 65.44 -20.29
C LYS A 10 -15.26 63.97 -20.04
N THR A 11 -15.73 63.49 -18.90
CA THR A 11 -15.91 62.07 -18.50
C THR A 11 -14.74 61.13 -18.83
N PRO A 12 -13.47 61.46 -18.50
CA PRO A 12 -12.36 60.56 -18.76
C PRO A 12 -12.44 59.31 -17.91
N THR A 13 -11.66 58.29 -18.28
CA THR A 13 -11.40 57.11 -17.46
C THR A 13 -9.92 57.05 -17.11
N GLY A 14 -9.59 56.37 -16.02
CA GLY A 14 -8.19 56.10 -15.66
C GLY A 14 -8.10 55.06 -14.56
N VAL A 15 -6.90 54.54 -14.36
CA VAL A 15 -6.61 53.48 -13.38
C VAL A 15 -6.05 54.16 -12.10
N ILE A 16 -6.33 53.57 -10.94
CA ILE A 16 -5.77 54.02 -9.66
C ILE A 16 -4.24 54.20 -9.78
N ASP A 17 -3.73 55.29 -9.18
CA ASP A 17 -2.37 55.83 -9.21
C ASP A 17 -1.98 56.48 -10.53
N GLU A 18 -2.83 56.47 -11.57
CA GLU A 18 -2.60 57.27 -12.77
C GLU A 18 -2.87 58.76 -12.47
N THR A 19 -2.12 59.65 -13.09
CA THR A 19 -2.37 61.06 -13.03
C THR A 19 -3.20 61.49 -14.21
N LYS A 20 -4.34 62.15 -13.96
CA LYS A 20 -5.16 62.82 -15.00
C LYS A 20 -5.11 64.30 -14.84
N GLN A 21 -4.83 65.04 -15.92
CA GLN A 21 -4.84 66.46 -15.97
C GLN A 21 -6.23 66.97 -16.38
N PHE A 22 -6.77 67.88 -15.62
CA PHE A 22 -7.97 68.67 -15.94
C PHE A 22 -7.58 70.08 -16.20
N THR A 23 -8.23 70.72 -17.17
CA THR A 23 -7.99 72.12 -17.56
C THR A 23 -9.29 72.89 -17.45
N ALA A 24 -9.30 73.98 -16.71
CA ALA A 24 -10.36 74.91 -16.68
C ALA A 24 -10.15 76.04 -17.71
N THR A 25 -11.12 76.23 -18.57
CA THR A 25 -11.06 77.23 -19.63
C THR A 25 -12.13 78.29 -19.38
N PRO A 26 -11.76 79.43 -18.87
CA PRO A 26 -12.70 80.55 -18.60
C PRO A 26 -13.04 81.22 -19.93
N SER A 27 -14.23 81.87 -19.96
CA SER A 27 -14.65 82.71 -21.06
C SER A 27 -15.64 83.78 -20.58
N GLY A 28 -15.74 84.88 -21.31
CA GLY A 28 -16.67 85.99 -21.02
C GLY A 28 -16.28 86.87 -19.84
N GLN A 29 -14.98 86.83 -19.42
CA GLN A 29 -14.48 87.64 -18.32
C GLN A 29 -14.58 89.17 -18.67
N THR A 30 -14.90 89.94 -17.69
CA THR A 30 -15.00 91.44 -17.84
C THR A 30 -13.87 92.13 -17.07
N GLY A 31 -13.15 91.47 -16.17
CA GLY A 31 -12.02 92.02 -15.42
C GLY A 31 -10.68 91.62 -16.05
N ASP A 32 -9.63 92.41 -15.83
CA ASP A 32 -8.26 92.19 -16.34
C ASP A 32 -7.36 91.54 -15.28
N GLY A 33 -7.89 91.18 -14.12
CA GLY A 33 -7.14 90.54 -13.05
C GLY A 33 -6.90 89.09 -13.26
N PRO A 34 -5.88 88.48 -12.58
CA PRO A 34 -5.61 87.08 -12.71
C PRO A 34 -6.76 86.22 -12.12
N ILE A 35 -7.33 85.32 -12.92
CA ILE A 35 -8.36 84.37 -12.50
C ILE A 35 -7.74 83.36 -11.52
N THR A 36 -8.42 83.17 -10.38
CA THR A 36 -8.05 82.09 -9.43
C THR A 36 -9.03 80.93 -9.54
N TYR A 37 -8.54 79.70 -9.22
CA TYR A 37 -9.31 78.49 -9.35
C TYR A 37 -9.33 77.74 -8.00
N ALA A 38 -10.48 77.19 -7.67
CA ALA A 38 -10.64 76.33 -6.51
C ALA A 38 -11.19 74.99 -7.03
N TRP A 39 -10.40 73.93 -6.87
CA TRP A 39 -10.76 72.63 -7.30
C TRP A 39 -11.28 71.77 -6.12
N THR A 40 -12.25 70.89 -6.41
CA THR A 40 -12.71 69.87 -5.47
C THR A 40 -12.85 68.53 -6.17
N VAL A 41 -12.61 67.46 -5.39
CA VAL A 41 -12.87 66.08 -5.81
C VAL A 41 -13.87 65.51 -4.81
N ASP A 42 -15.02 65.02 -5.29
CA ASP A 42 -16.15 64.57 -4.45
C ASP A 42 -16.49 65.53 -3.32
N GLY A 43 -16.39 66.87 -3.58
CA GLY A 43 -16.61 67.91 -2.63
C GLY A 43 -15.44 68.25 -1.69
N ALA A 44 -14.39 67.43 -1.67
CA ALA A 44 -13.20 67.69 -0.87
C ALA A 44 -12.26 68.67 -1.58
N PRO A 45 -11.84 69.77 -0.94
CA PRO A 45 -10.99 70.82 -1.56
C PRO A 45 -9.60 70.24 -1.88
N GLN A 46 -9.03 70.80 -2.95
CA GLN A 46 -7.67 70.48 -3.41
C GLN A 46 -6.80 71.73 -3.28
N GLU A 47 -5.50 71.51 -3.11
CA GLU A 47 -4.56 72.63 -2.92
C GLU A 47 -4.21 73.40 -4.23
N GLU A 48 -4.54 72.81 -5.38
CA GLU A 48 -4.25 73.35 -6.69
C GLU A 48 -5.14 74.60 -6.93
N THR A 49 -4.49 75.70 -7.34
CA THR A 49 -5.16 76.98 -7.60
C THR A 49 -4.95 77.47 -9.04
N SER A 50 -4.29 76.70 -9.90
CA SER A 50 -4.07 77.04 -11.31
C SER A 50 -5.21 76.55 -12.20
N ALA A 51 -5.24 77.03 -13.47
CA ALA A 51 -6.19 76.58 -14.47
C ALA A 51 -6.03 75.07 -14.82
N THR A 52 -4.88 74.47 -14.47
CA THR A 52 -4.62 73.04 -14.66
C THR A 52 -4.55 72.30 -13.33
N PHE A 53 -5.29 71.22 -13.21
CA PHE A 53 -5.32 70.36 -12.04
C PHE A 53 -4.85 68.96 -12.38
N ASN A 54 -3.75 68.49 -11.77
CA ASN A 54 -3.21 67.16 -11.94
C ASN A 54 -3.72 66.28 -10.77
N TYR A 55 -4.74 65.49 -11.06
CA TYR A 55 -5.33 64.60 -10.04
C TYR A 55 -4.71 63.20 -10.16
N VAL A 56 -4.05 62.74 -9.08
CA VAL A 56 -3.64 61.33 -8.91
C VAL A 56 -4.86 60.55 -8.48
N LEU A 57 -5.30 59.61 -9.31
CA LEU A 57 -6.48 58.81 -9.09
C LEU A 57 -6.32 57.92 -7.84
N LYS A 58 -7.18 58.05 -6.88
CA LYS A 58 -7.16 57.29 -5.63
C LYS A 58 -8.37 56.37 -5.56
N GLY A 59 -8.16 55.15 -4.97
CA GLY A 59 -9.24 54.25 -4.67
C GLY A 59 -10.26 54.79 -3.65
N PRO A 60 -11.41 54.15 -3.54
CA PRO A 60 -11.83 52.96 -4.31
C PRO A 60 -12.22 53.30 -5.74
N ALA A 61 -12.25 52.29 -6.63
CA ALA A 61 -12.75 52.42 -7.98
C ALA A 61 -14.21 52.89 -8.01
N GLY A 62 -14.57 53.61 -9.05
CA GLY A 62 -15.90 54.22 -9.20
C GLY A 62 -15.85 55.58 -9.82
N GLN A 63 -16.98 56.24 -9.88
CA GLN A 63 -17.07 57.58 -10.41
C GLN A 63 -16.68 58.63 -9.36
N LYS A 64 -15.81 59.59 -9.73
CA LYS A 64 -15.41 60.74 -8.94
C LYS A 64 -15.89 62.00 -9.63
N THR A 65 -16.35 62.99 -8.88
CA THR A 65 -16.80 64.29 -9.37
C THR A 65 -15.68 65.31 -9.20
N ILE A 66 -15.26 65.92 -10.30
CA ILE A 66 -14.29 67.02 -10.32
C ILE A 66 -15.03 68.31 -10.57
N LYS A 67 -14.91 69.23 -9.64
CA LYS A 67 -15.53 70.58 -9.79
C LYS A 67 -14.45 71.63 -9.64
N VAL A 68 -14.58 72.66 -10.45
CA VAL A 68 -13.80 73.91 -10.37
C VAL A 68 -14.72 75.13 -10.16
N VAL A 69 -14.31 76.02 -9.31
CA VAL A 69 -14.87 77.39 -9.20
C VAL A 69 -13.77 78.32 -9.66
N ALA A 70 -14.04 79.06 -10.71
CA ALA A 70 -13.17 80.13 -11.20
C ALA A 70 -13.68 81.49 -10.65
N THR A 71 -12.79 82.32 -10.11
CA THR A 71 -13.08 83.64 -9.61
C THR A 71 -12.28 84.68 -10.41
N ASN A 72 -12.98 85.53 -11.08
CA ASN A 72 -12.43 86.64 -11.80
C ASN A 72 -12.59 87.96 -10.98
N PRO A 73 -11.50 88.52 -10.47
CA PRO A 73 -11.59 89.77 -9.74
C PRO A 73 -11.94 90.93 -10.71
N VAL A 74 -12.98 91.70 -10.37
CA VAL A 74 -13.40 92.84 -11.16
C VAL A 74 -13.18 94.07 -10.30
N PRO A 75 -12.42 95.10 -10.78
CA PRO A 75 -12.25 96.36 -10.02
C PRO A 75 -13.55 97.05 -9.74
N ASP A 76 -13.66 97.59 -8.50
CA ASP A 76 -14.79 98.40 -8.00
C ASP A 76 -16.16 97.68 -7.97
N THR A 77 -16.18 96.33 -8.17
CA THR A 77 -17.40 95.50 -8.07
C THR A 77 -17.11 94.21 -7.39
N ASP A 78 -18.16 93.42 -7.07
CA ASP A 78 -17.99 92.01 -6.59
C ASP A 78 -17.30 91.13 -7.68
N ALA A 79 -16.44 90.23 -7.28
CA ALA A 79 -15.78 89.32 -8.14
C ALA A 79 -16.79 88.38 -8.87
N GLU A 80 -16.58 88.18 -10.17
CA GLU A 80 -17.37 87.20 -10.92
C GLU A 80 -16.95 85.81 -10.61
N THR A 81 -17.89 84.90 -10.41
CA THR A 81 -17.63 83.48 -10.16
C THR A 81 -18.35 82.63 -11.20
N ALA A 82 -17.67 81.57 -11.67
CA ALA A 82 -18.27 80.61 -12.50
C ALA A 82 -17.82 79.19 -12.04
N GLU A 83 -18.68 78.23 -12.21
CA GLU A 83 -18.32 76.81 -11.86
C GLU A 83 -18.56 75.81 -13.00
N ALA A 84 -17.79 74.82 -12.99
CA ALA A 84 -17.94 73.65 -13.93
C ALA A 84 -17.70 72.38 -13.18
N THR A 85 -18.35 71.33 -13.67
CA THR A 85 -18.26 70.02 -13.10
C THR A 85 -18.06 69.01 -14.23
N THR A 86 -17.19 68.03 -14.00
CA THR A 86 -17.03 66.81 -14.82
C THR A 86 -16.90 65.60 -13.92
N THR A 87 -16.98 64.40 -14.48
CA THR A 87 -16.77 63.16 -13.75
C THR A 87 -15.63 62.37 -14.37
N ILE A 88 -14.92 61.64 -13.54
CA ILE A 88 -13.93 60.64 -13.98
C ILE A 88 -14.31 59.28 -13.45
N THR A 89 -14.23 58.25 -14.29
CA THR A 89 -14.38 56.86 -13.86
C THR A 89 -13.00 56.30 -13.51
N VAL A 90 -12.81 56.02 -12.21
CA VAL A 90 -11.58 55.38 -11.69
C VAL A 90 -11.75 53.88 -11.74
N GLN A 91 -10.82 53.20 -12.30
CA GLN A 91 -10.77 51.75 -12.44
C GLN A 91 -9.70 51.14 -11.51
N ASN A 92 -9.94 49.91 -11.04
CA ASN A 92 -8.92 49.16 -10.34
C ASN A 92 -7.72 48.85 -11.25
N LYS A 93 -6.60 48.60 -10.62
CA LYS A 93 -5.41 48.06 -11.29
C LYS A 93 -5.63 46.58 -11.62
N THR A 94 -5.08 46.15 -12.71
CA THR A 94 -5.01 44.73 -13.03
C THR A 94 -3.83 44.06 -12.30
N GLN A 95 -4.00 42.83 -11.89
CA GLN A 95 -2.92 42.05 -11.27
C GLN A 95 -2.40 40.93 -12.19
N THR A 96 -1.13 40.59 -12.00
CA THR A 96 -0.41 39.56 -12.80
C THR A 96 -0.01 38.35 -11.97
N THR A 97 -0.76 38.11 -10.88
CA THR A 97 -0.50 37.01 -9.98
C THR A 97 -0.53 35.66 -10.71
N THR A 98 0.44 34.82 -10.42
CA THR A 98 0.51 33.45 -10.94
C THR A 98 0.42 32.46 -9.79
N LEU A 99 -0.02 31.24 -10.10
CA LEU A 99 -0.15 30.14 -9.12
C LEU A 99 0.61 28.92 -9.65
N ALA A 100 1.42 28.32 -8.80
CA ALA A 100 2.11 27.08 -9.10
C ALA A 100 1.83 26.03 -8.02
N VAL A 101 1.75 24.76 -8.42
CA VAL A 101 1.64 23.60 -7.52
C VAL A 101 2.91 22.80 -7.57
N THR A 102 3.42 22.43 -6.41
CA THR A 102 4.57 21.53 -6.25
C THR A 102 4.12 20.28 -5.48
N PRO A 103 4.82 19.13 -5.73
CA PRO A 103 5.99 18.93 -6.59
C PRO A 103 5.64 19.05 -8.07
N ASN A 104 6.58 19.60 -8.90
CA ASN A 104 6.41 19.75 -10.33
C ASN A 104 6.78 18.49 -11.15
N SER A 105 7.72 17.68 -10.64
CA SER A 105 8.01 16.36 -11.22
C SER A 105 6.86 15.42 -10.83
N PRO A 106 6.48 14.48 -11.71
CA PRO A 106 5.43 13.53 -11.39
C PRO A 106 5.75 12.80 -10.09
N PRO A 107 5.02 13.06 -8.99
CA PRO A 107 5.21 12.33 -7.75
C PRO A 107 4.66 10.91 -7.88
N GLU A 108 5.20 10.01 -7.07
CA GLU A 108 4.62 8.69 -6.88
C GLU A 108 3.95 8.62 -5.51
N GLY A 109 2.85 7.91 -5.45
CA GLY A 109 2.11 7.64 -4.23
C GLY A 109 1.70 6.18 -4.15
N VAL A 110 1.20 5.77 -3.00
CA VAL A 110 0.64 4.44 -2.77
C VAL A 110 -0.77 4.60 -2.21
N ILE A 111 -1.67 3.72 -2.59
CA ILE A 111 -3.05 3.73 -2.08
C ILE A 111 -3.04 3.80 -0.54
N GLY A 112 -3.83 4.73 0.00
CA GLY A 112 -3.98 4.95 1.44
C GLY A 112 -2.85 5.74 2.10
N THR A 113 -1.83 6.19 1.36
CA THR A 113 -0.75 7.04 1.86
C THR A 113 -0.92 8.46 1.36
N ALA A 114 -0.92 9.43 2.27
CA ALA A 114 -1.08 10.84 1.92
C ALA A 114 0.13 11.36 1.14
N VAL A 115 -0.14 12.15 0.11
CA VAL A 115 0.85 12.91 -0.67
C VAL A 115 0.52 14.38 -0.52
N GLU A 116 1.50 15.20 -0.07
CA GLU A 116 1.33 16.63 0.14
C GLU A 116 1.59 17.41 -1.15
N PHE A 117 0.71 18.35 -1.45
CA PHE A 117 0.84 19.34 -2.51
C PHE A 117 0.80 20.74 -1.90
N THR A 118 1.61 21.65 -2.44
CA THR A 118 1.67 23.03 -2.02
C THR A 118 1.37 23.97 -3.18
N ALA A 119 0.44 24.89 -2.99
CA ALA A 119 0.10 25.95 -3.91
C ALA A 119 0.86 27.23 -3.51
N THR A 120 1.63 27.79 -4.44
CA THR A 120 2.43 28.99 -4.21
C THR A 120 2.04 30.08 -5.20
N LEU A 121 1.68 31.25 -4.66
CA LEU A 121 1.41 32.45 -5.42
C LEU A 121 2.71 33.24 -5.67
N ALA A 122 2.85 33.81 -6.85
CA ALA A 122 3.93 34.73 -7.20
C ALA A 122 3.37 35.99 -7.84
N SER A 123 4.14 37.10 -7.76
CA SER A 123 3.78 38.41 -8.34
C SER A 123 2.44 38.96 -7.85
N GLN A 124 2.04 38.64 -6.65
CA GLN A 124 0.81 39.19 -6.05
C GLN A 124 1.06 40.61 -5.53
N PRO A 125 0.03 41.48 -5.56
CA PRO A 125 0.10 42.79 -4.92
C PRO A 125 0.41 42.68 -3.44
N SER A 126 1.05 43.72 -2.89
CA SER A 126 1.27 43.80 -1.44
C SER A 126 -0.05 43.82 -0.70
N GLY A 127 -0.17 43.03 0.39
CA GLY A 127 -1.39 42.92 1.17
C GLY A 127 -2.51 42.13 0.51
N ALA A 128 -2.23 41.42 -0.58
CA ALA A 128 -3.20 40.53 -1.20
C ALA A 128 -3.59 39.39 -0.26
N SER A 129 -4.84 38.96 -0.34
CA SER A 129 -5.37 37.75 0.28
C SER A 129 -5.83 36.76 -0.78
N ALA A 130 -5.78 35.44 -0.46
CA ALA A 130 -6.19 34.41 -1.38
C ALA A 130 -7.00 33.32 -0.69
N THR A 131 -7.96 32.75 -1.42
CA THR A 131 -8.66 31.53 -1.07
C THR A 131 -8.35 30.49 -2.12
N TYR A 132 -8.25 29.23 -1.73
CA TYR A 132 -7.84 28.15 -2.61
C TYR A 132 -8.97 27.12 -2.78
N GLN A 133 -8.95 26.41 -3.87
CA GLN A 133 -9.76 25.23 -4.11
C GLN A 133 -8.94 24.21 -4.90
N TRP A 134 -8.71 23.04 -4.28
CA TRP A 134 -8.03 21.94 -4.91
C TRP A 134 -8.98 21.09 -5.75
N HIS A 135 -8.45 20.55 -6.81
CA HIS A 135 -9.17 19.67 -7.75
C HIS A 135 -8.36 18.39 -7.97
N VAL A 136 -9.07 17.27 -8.01
CA VAL A 136 -8.54 15.96 -8.39
C VAL A 136 -9.36 15.45 -9.57
N ASP A 137 -8.68 15.06 -10.65
CA ASP A 137 -9.31 14.59 -11.89
C ASP A 137 -10.40 15.57 -12.42
N GLY A 138 -10.15 16.88 -12.25
CA GLY A 138 -11.04 17.95 -12.66
C GLY A 138 -12.17 18.29 -11.68
N SER A 139 -12.44 17.47 -10.68
CA SER A 139 -13.49 17.72 -9.69
C SER A 139 -12.96 18.42 -8.45
N PRO A 140 -13.68 19.41 -7.88
CA PRO A 140 -13.28 20.05 -6.65
C PRO A 140 -13.32 19.06 -5.48
N VAL A 141 -12.32 19.15 -4.62
CA VAL A 141 -12.24 18.36 -3.38
C VAL A 141 -12.87 19.19 -2.26
N SER A 142 -13.88 18.63 -1.60
CA SER A 142 -14.56 19.30 -0.48
C SER A 142 -13.56 19.66 0.61
N GLU A 143 -13.71 20.90 1.16
CA GLU A 143 -12.89 21.44 2.26
C GLU A 143 -11.38 21.59 1.98
N ALA A 144 -10.93 21.28 0.78
CA ALA A 144 -9.54 21.49 0.39
C ALA A 144 -9.31 22.94 -0.06
N THR A 145 -9.27 23.86 0.94
CA THR A 145 -9.24 25.31 0.74
C THR A 145 -7.98 25.99 1.29
N SER A 146 -7.01 25.22 1.75
CA SER A 146 -5.70 25.71 2.22
C SER A 146 -4.67 25.76 1.09
N ALA A 147 -3.58 26.52 1.31
CA ALA A 147 -2.45 26.53 0.38
C ALA A 147 -1.72 25.16 0.30
N THR A 148 -1.88 24.32 1.34
CA THR A 148 -1.38 22.93 1.35
C THR A 148 -2.55 21.96 1.23
N PHE A 149 -2.35 20.86 0.52
CA PHE A 149 -3.34 19.81 0.31
C PHE A 149 -2.71 18.43 0.48
N ASN A 150 -3.18 17.68 1.47
CA ASN A 150 -2.79 16.30 1.71
C ASN A 150 -3.80 15.38 1.03
N TYR A 151 -3.44 14.86 -0.14
CA TYR A 151 -4.28 13.95 -0.90
C TYR A 151 -3.98 12.50 -0.53
N THR A 152 -4.97 11.75 -0.03
CA THR A 152 -4.88 10.32 0.23
C THR A 152 -5.63 9.56 -0.87
N PRO A 153 -4.92 8.94 -1.83
CA PRO A 153 -5.58 8.23 -2.92
C PRO A 153 -6.23 6.93 -2.44
N THR A 154 -7.41 6.64 -2.95
CA THR A 154 -8.18 5.42 -2.65
C THR A 154 -8.13 4.39 -3.77
N THR A 155 -7.58 4.74 -4.94
CA THR A 155 -7.46 3.86 -6.11
C THR A 155 -6.13 4.10 -6.81
N SER A 156 -5.55 3.04 -7.39
CA SER A 156 -4.33 3.14 -8.19
C SER A 156 -4.59 3.82 -9.55
N GLY A 157 -3.52 4.22 -10.20
CA GLY A 157 -3.54 4.89 -11.49
C GLY A 157 -3.08 6.35 -11.42
N VAL A 158 -3.16 7.07 -12.54
CA VAL A 158 -2.76 8.47 -12.59
C VAL A 158 -3.88 9.37 -12.10
N LYS A 159 -3.57 10.27 -11.17
CA LYS A 159 -4.45 11.31 -10.66
C LYS A 159 -3.92 12.68 -11.07
N LYS A 160 -4.81 13.55 -11.55
CA LYS A 160 -4.49 14.89 -12.00
C LYS A 160 -4.84 15.89 -10.90
N ILE A 161 -3.83 16.58 -10.37
CA ILE A 161 -3.96 17.51 -9.25
C ILE A 161 -3.73 18.94 -9.73
N LYS A 162 -4.63 19.85 -9.43
CA LYS A 162 -4.46 21.29 -9.65
C LYS A 162 -5.13 22.11 -8.56
N CYS A 163 -4.74 23.36 -8.46
CA CYS A 163 -5.34 24.33 -7.54
C CYS A 163 -5.87 25.53 -8.31
N VAL A 164 -6.99 26.07 -7.87
CA VAL A 164 -7.53 27.37 -8.32
C VAL A 164 -7.47 28.30 -7.11
N ALA A 165 -6.94 29.50 -7.27
CA ALA A 165 -6.96 30.54 -6.25
C ALA A 165 -7.76 31.75 -6.70
N GLN A 166 -8.56 32.31 -5.76
CA GLN A 166 -9.17 33.63 -5.90
C GLN A 166 -8.33 34.61 -5.11
N VAL A 167 -7.71 35.54 -5.82
CA VAL A 167 -6.81 36.53 -5.23
C VAL A 167 -7.49 37.91 -5.22
N THR A 168 -7.52 38.55 -4.08
CA THR A 168 -8.06 39.90 -3.89
C THR A 168 -7.03 40.80 -3.23
N ALA A 169 -6.96 42.04 -3.69
CA ALA A 169 -6.11 43.06 -3.08
C ALA A 169 -6.79 44.42 -3.21
N THR A 170 -6.52 45.33 -2.27
CA THR A 170 -7.02 46.71 -2.31
C THR A 170 -6.56 47.39 -3.61
N ASP A 171 -7.45 48.10 -4.27
CA ASP A 171 -7.19 48.85 -5.50
C ASP A 171 -6.88 47.99 -6.76
N TYR A 172 -7.09 46.68 -6.67
CA TYR A 172 -6.92 45.75 -7.78
C TYR A 172 -8.20 44.98 -8.08
N ASP A 173 -8.38 44.63 -9.34
CA ASP A 173 -9.45 43.71 -9.70
C ASP A 173 -9.16 42.30 -9.10
N ALA A 174 -10.23 41.66 -8.63
CA ALA A 174 -10.11 40.25 -8.19
C ALA A 174 -9.67 39.38 -9.36
N LEU A 175 -8.76 38.44 -9.08
CA LEU A 175 -8.21 37.52 -10.10
C LEU A 175 -8.45 36.09 -9.69
N SER A 176 -9.02 35.30 -10.62
CA SER A 176 -9.04 33.86 -10.53
C SER A 176 -7.86 33.30 -11.31
N VAL A 177 -6.99 32.55 -10.62
CA VAL A 177 -5.79 31.97 -11.24
C VAL A 177 -5.75 30.47 -11.01
N THR A 178 -5.42 29.71 -12.07
CA THR A 178 -5.30 28.26 -12.03
C THR A 178 -3.83 27.86 -12.14
N SER A 179 -3.42 26.91 -11.34
CA SER A 179 -2.06 26.37 -11.35
C SER A 179 -1.75 25.49 -12.57
N ASN A 180 -0.48 25.09 -12.71
CA ASN A 180 -0.12 23.92 -13.48
C ASN A 180 -0.87 22.69 -12.94
N GLU A 181 -1.07 21.69 -13.80
CA GLU A 181 -1.60 20.37 -13.43
C GLU A 181 -0.43 19.42 -13.14
N VAL A 182 -0.49 18.75 -11.99
CA VAL A 182 0.49 17.74 -11.57
C VAL A 182 -0.13 16.36 -11.71
N SER A 183 0.59 15.45 -12.38
CA SER A 183 0.18 14.05 -12.52
C SER A 183 0.82 13.21 -11.40
N LEU A 184 0.01 12.72 -10.46
CA LEU A 184 0.40 11.78 -9.42
C LEU A 184 0.20 10.35 -9.92
N THR A 185 1.25 9.54 -9.97
CA THR A 185 1.14 8.11 -10.23
C THR A 185 0.90 7.38 -8.92
N VAL A 186 -0.27 6.76 -8.76
CA VAL A 186 -0.63 6.01 -7.57
C VAL A 186 -0.42 4.52 -7.83
N ASN A 187 0.51 3.94 -7.09
CA ASN A 187 0.82 2.52 -7.11
C ASN A 187 -0.07 1.74 -6.13
N LYS A 188 -0.28 0.46 -6.42
CA LYS A 188 -0.86 -0.47 -5.45
C LYS A 188 0.08 -0.69 -4.28
N LYS A 189 -0.46 -1.18 -3.17
CA LYS A 189 0.33 -1.64 -2.02
C LYS A 189 1.10 -2.92 -2.39
N THR A 190 2.24 -3.12 -1.78
CA THR A 190 2.99 -4.38 -1.88
C THR A 190 2.62 -5.31 -0.73
N MET A 191 2.66 -6.63 -0.97
CA MET A 191 2.51 -7.66 0.06
C MET A 191 3.70 -8.62 0.02
N ASN A 192 3.95 -9.30 1.13
CA ASN A 192 5.04 -10.29 1.22
C ASN A 192 4.58 -11.60 1.86
N PRO A 193 3.57 -12.28 1.29
CA PRO A 193 3.06 -13.52 1.84
C PRO A 193 4.14 -14.61 1.83
N GLN A 194 4.01 -15.57 2.76
CA GLN A 194 4.83 -16.76 2.84
C GLN A 194 3.94 -17.99 2.70
N VAL A 195 4.45 -19.06 2.12
CA VAL A 195 3.75 -20.35 2.06
C VAL A 195 4.60 -21.44 2.69
N THR A 196 4.00 -22.26 3.54
CA THR A 196 4.60 -23.42 4.19
C THR A 196 3.74 -24.64 3.98
N LEU A 197 4.35 -25.83 4.06
CA LEU A 197 3.64 -27.10 4.05
C LEU A 197 3.60 -27.71 5.45
N THR A 198 2.46 -28.27 5.80
CA THR A 198 2.26 -29.04 7.02
C THR A 198 1.74 -30.44 6.65
N PRO A 199 2.47 -31.49 7.05
CA PRO A 199 3.82 -31.48 7.63
C PRO A 199 4.88 -31.03 6.59
N PRO A 200 6.11 -30.64 6.98
CA PRO A 200 7.15 -30.21 6.04
C PRO A 200 7.72 -31.35 5.17
N SER A 201 7.61 -32.59 5.66
CA SER A 201 7.96 -33.82 4.94
C SER A 201 7.09 -34.97 5.42
N ILE A 202 6.96 -36.00 4.62
CA ILE A 202 6.13 -37.18 4.91
C ILE A 202 6.92 -38.43 4.64
N ASN A 203 6.94 -39.34 5.65
CA ASN A 203 7.34 -40.71 5.45
C ASN A 203 6.11 -41.62 5.63
N VAL A 204 5.77 -42.39 4.65
CA VAL A 204 4.53 -43.14 4.60
C VAL A 204 4.74 -44.50 3.94
N GLN A 205 3.96 -45.49 4.31
CA GLN A 205 3.95 -46.80 3.62
C GLN A 205 3.11 -46.70 2.33
N GLN A 206 3.44 -47.57 1.40
CA GLN A 206 2.68 -47.72 0.16
C GLN A 206 1.18 -47.93 0.47
N ASP A 207 0.31 -47.34 -0.33
CA ASP A 207 -1.14 -47.34 -0.23
C ASP A 207 -1.73 -46.67 1.05
N ALA A 208 -0.91 -46.10 1.90
CA ALA A 208 -1.42 -45.32 3.07
C ALA A 208 -1.77 -43.91 2.66
N SER A 209 -2.80 -43.36 3.29
CA SER A 209 -3.25 -41.96 3.02
C SER A 209 -2.23 -40.96 3.57
N ALA A 210 -1.89 -39.99 2.76
CA ALA A 210 -1.02 -38.89 3.15
C ALA A 210 -1.43 -37.58 2.46
N THR A 211 -1.35 -36.48 3.18
CA THR A 211 -1.72 -35.15 2.67
C THR A 211 -0.74 -34.09 3.10
N PHE A 212 -0.51 -33.10 2.23
CA PHE A 212 0.06 -31.83 2.60
C PHE A 212 -1.04 -30.78 2.73
N THR A 213 -0.90 -29.93 3.72
CA THR A 213 -1.70 -28.69 3.84
C THR A 213 -0.79 -27.50 3.62
N ALA A 214 -1.09 -26.67 2.62
CA ALA A 214 -0.41 -25.42 2.39
C ALA A 214 -1.01 -24.32 3.30
N ASN A 215 -0.15 -23.64 4.05
CA ASN A 215 -0.52 -22.54 4.91
C ASN A 215 0.15 -21.27 4.39
N VAL A 216 -0.65 -20.23 4.08
CA VAL A 216 -0.17 -18.92 3.67
C VAL A 216 -0.28 -17.97 4.83
N THR A 217 0.82 -17.28 5.15
CA THR A 217 0.90 -16.24 6.19
C THR A 217 1.26 -14.89 5.57
N ASP A 218 1.16 -13.81 6.35
CA ASP A 218 1.53 -12.45 5.95
C ASP A 218 0.78 -11.94 4.69
N ALA A 219 -0.37 -12.54 4.39
CA ALA A 219 -1.29 -12.06 3.38
C ALA A 219 -2.26 -11.02 4.00
N PRO A 220 -2.74 -10.04 3.21
CA PRO A 220 -3.84 -9.16 3.64
C PRO A 220 -5.08 -9.96 4.08
N GLU A 221 -5.85 -9.42 5.02
CA GLU A 221 -7.00 -10.11 5.63
C GLU A 221 -8.05 -10.59 4.60
N GLU A 222 -8.29 -9.79 3.56
CA GLU A 222 -9.27 -10.09 2.50
C GLU A 222 -8.64 -10.78 1.27
N ALA A 223 -7.44 -11.33 1.42
CA ALA A 223 -6.74 -11.93 0.28
C ALA A 223 -7.43 -13.20 -0.21
N GLN A 224 -7.53 -13.33 -1.54
CA GLN A 224 -7.91 -14.56 -2.21
C GLN A 224 -6.65 -15.33 -2.60
N ILE A 225 -6.65 -16.64 -2.34
CA ILE A 225 -5.49 -17.48 -2.59
C ILE A 225 -5.89 -18.60 -3.54
N ALA A 226 -5.21 -18.66 -4.67
CA ALA A 226 -5.34 -19.75 -5.63
C ALA A 226 -4.13 -20.68 -5.51
N TYR A 227 -4.39 -21.98 -5.38
CA TYR A 227 -3.37 -23.00 -5.24
C TYR A 227 -3.20 -23.82 -6.52
N SER A 228 -1.98 -24.23 -6.78
CA SER A 228 -1.66 -25.24 -7.78
C SER A 228 -0.50 -26.10 -7.29
N TRP A 229 -0.52 -27.39 -7.70
CA TRP A 229 0.40 -28.39 -7.20
C TRP A 229 1.20 -29.03 -8.33
N LYS A 230 2.41 -29.47 -8.02
CA LYS A 230 3.25 -30.27 -8.90
C LYS A 230 3.85 -31.43 -8.13
N LYS A 231 3.94 -32.58 -8.79
CA LYS A 231 4.70 -33.74 -8.35
C LYS A 231 5.88 -33.91 -9.29
N ASP A 232 7.09 -33.96 -8.76
CA ASP A 232 8.34 -34.16 -9.52
C ASP A 232 8.43 -33.23 -10.75
N SER A 233 8.08 -31.94 -10.55
CA SER A 233 8.00 -30.88 -11.55
C SER A 233 6.82 -30.96 -12.55
N SER A 234 6.05 -32.05 -12.55
CA SER A 234 4.88 -32.21 -13.41
C SER A 234 3.61 -31.70 -12.74
N PRO A 235 2.75 -30.91 -13.42
CA PRO A 235 1.50 -30.46 -12.86
C PRO A 235 0.59 -31.63 -12.46
N VAL A 236 -0.10 -31.49 -11.34
CA VAL A 236 -1.10 -32.43 -10.86
C VAL A 236 -2.41 -31.70 -10.57
N GLU A 237 -3.52 -32.44 -10.56
CA GLU A 237 -4.82 -31.86 -10.20
C GLU A 237 -4.84 -31.47 -8.73
N GLY A 238 -5.48 -30.34 -8.43
CA GLY A 238 -5.65 -29.82 -7.08
C GLY A 238 -5.64 -28.28 -7.09
N SER A 239 -6.74 -27.69 -6.63
CA SER A 239 -6.92 -26.24 -6.55
C SER A 239 -7.17 -25.73 -5.12
N THR A 240 -7.14 -26.65 -4.14
CA THR A 240 -7.32 -26.33 -2.72
C THR A 240 -5.96 -26.24 -2.02
N ASN A 241 -5.96 -25.76 -0.79
CA ASN A 241 -4.77 -25.74 0.04
C ASN A 241 -4.35 -27.14 0.56
N VAL A 242 -5.13 -28.19 0.28
CA VAL A 242 -4.80 -29.56 0.66
C VAL A 242 -4.55 -30.39 -0.60
N TYR A 243 -3.46 -31.13 -0.58
CA TYR A 243 -3.09 -32.07 -1.64
C TYR A 243 -2.95 -33.47 -1.08
N THR A 244 -3.70 -34.42 -1.66
CA THR A 244 -3.57 -35.85 -1.35
C THR A 244 -2.48 -36.46 -2.20
N ILE A 245 -1.54 -37.12 -1.54
CA ILE A 245 -0.36 -37.70 -2.17
C ILE A 245 -0.73 -39.06 -2.74
N ASP A 246 -0.28 -39.31 -3.95
CA ASP A 246 -0.30 -40.65 -4.54
C ASP A 246 0.84 -41.50 -3.93
N THR A 247 0.49 -42.48 -3.13
CA THR A 247 1.39 -43.38 -2.41
C THR A 247 1.43 -44.79 -3.01
N SER A 248 0.88 -44.98 -4.21
CA SER A 248 0.80 -46.29 -4.87
C SER A 248 2.14 -46.84 -5.29
N SER A 249 3.17 -46.03 -5.41
CA SER A 249 4.53 -46.40 -5.81
C SER A 249 5.55 -46.05 -4.74
N VAL A 250 6.42 -46.99 -4.42
CA VAL A 250 7.55 -46.82 -3.51
C VAL A 250 8.59 -45.86 -4.12
N GLY A 251 9.17 -45.01 -3.30
CA GLY A 251 10.21 -44.07 -3.72
C GLY A 251 10.06 -42.70 -3.14
N SER A 252 10.96 -41.80 -3.51
CA SER A 252 10.94 -40.40 -3.14
C SER A 252 10.16 -39.57 -4.16
N GLN A 253 9.36 -38.66 -3.70
CA GLN A 253 8.59 -37.68 -4.48
C GLN A 253 8.81 -36.29 -3.95
N THR A 254 8.89 -35.31 -4.84
CA THR A 254 8.90 -33.87 -4.46
C THR A 254 7.57 -33.25 -4.82
N ILE A 255 6.89 -32.69 -3.86
CA ILE A 255 5.63 -31.97 -4.07
C ILE A 255 5.89 -30.48 -3.94
N GLU A 256 5.63 -29.71 -5.01
CA GLU A 256 5.66 -28.24 -5.01
C GLU A 256 4.25 -27.70 -4.93
N VAL A 257 4.00 -26.76 -4.02
CA VAL A 257 2.81 -25.93 -4.05
C VAL A 257 3.17 -24.53 -4.53
N THR A 258 2.35 -23.98 -5.39
CA THR A 258 2.35 -22.57 -5.77
C THR A 258 1.06 -21.94 -5.28
N ALA A 259 1.18 -20.88 -4.50
CA ALA A 259 0.07 -20.06 -4.06
C ALA A 259 0.15 -18.67 -4.73
N VAL A 260 -0.90 -18.30 -5.45
CA VAL A 260 -1.08 -16.95 -6.01
C VAL A 260 -2.01 -16.17 -5.08
N VAL A 261 -1.47 -15.15 -4.43
CA VAL A 261 -2.19 -14.31 -3.47
C VAL A 261 -2.62 -13.03 -4.18
N THR A 262 -3.90 -12.71 -4.13
CA THR A 262 -4.50 -11.49 -4.68
C THR A 262 -5.34 -10.80 -3.62
N ALA A 263 -5.24 -9.48 -3.55
CA ALA A 263 -6.08 -8.68 -2.65
C ALA A 263 -6.37 -7.33 -3.31
N THR A 264 -7.49 -6.72 -2.93
CA THR A 264 -7.86 -5.38 -3.37
C THR A 264 -6.75 -4.40 -2.96
N ASP A 265 -6.41 -3.48 -3.82
CA ASP A 265 -5.39 -2.45 -3.61
C ASP A 265 -3.94 -2.95 -3.46
N TYR A 266 -3.68 -4.22 -3.67
CA TYR A 266 -2.35 -4.82 -3.63
C TYR A 266 -1.93 -5.38 -4.98
N ASP A 267 -0.63 -5.37 -5.25
CA ASP A 267 -0.06 -6.14 -6.33
C ASP A 267 -0.15 -7.63 -5.99
N SER A 268 -0.55 -8.45 -6.97
CA SER A 268 -0.60 -9.90 -6.79
C SER A 268 0.80 -10.47 -6.53
N LYS A 269 0.87 -11.50 -5.66
CA LYS A 269 2.13 -12.14 -5.33
C LYS A 269 2.02 -13.64 -5.51
N THR A 270 3.03 -14.24 -6.14
CA THR A 270 3.16 -15.69 -6.25
C THR A 270 4.26 -16.17 -5.30
N VAL A 271 3.94 -17.14 -4.47
CA VAL A 271 4.88 -17.77 -3.53
C VAL A 271 4.84 -19.28 -3.70
N LYS A 272 5.95 -19.95 -3.40
CA LYS A 272 6.12 -21.38 -3.60
C LYS A 272 6.89 -22.01 -2.45
N THR A 273 6.62 -23.28 -2.21
CA THR A 273 7.42 -24.13 -1.33
C THR A 273 7.36 -25.58 -1.79
N THR A 274 8.26 -26.40 -1.28
CA THR A 274 8.32 -27.83 -1.62
C THR A 274 8.32 -28.68 -0.35
N GLY A 275 7.70 -29.86 -0.43
CA GLY A 275 7.74 -30.89 0.58
C GLY A 275 8.31 -32.19 -0.02
N GLN A 276 9.01 -32.97 0.79
CA GLN A 276 9.54 -34.26 0.41
C GLN A 276 8.63 -35.37 0.93
N VAL A 277 8.40 -36.38 0.10
CA VAL A 277 7.66 -37.60 0.46
C VAL A 277 8.54 -38.78 0.23
N GLN A 278 8.65 -39.63 1.22
CA GLN A 278 9.26 -40.95 1.10
C GLN A 278 8.18 -42.01 1.28
N VAL A 279 7.87 -42.73 0.21
CA VAL A 279 6.99 -43.89 0.27
C VAL A 279 7.86 -45.13 0.42
N THR A 280 7.63 -45.89 1.48
CA THR A 280 8.32 -47.14 1.79
C THR A 280 7.43 -48.33 1.43
N ASP A 281 8.03 -49.50 1.27
CA ASP A 281 7.27 -50.72 1.06
C ASP A 281 6.21 -50.92 2.13
N LYS A 282 5.09 -51.44 1.72
CA LYS A 282 4.04 -51.86 2.63
C LYS A 282 4.56 -53.05 3.43
N VAL A 283 4.69 -52.83 4.73
CA VAL A 283 4.95 -53.96 5.60
C VAL A 283 3.78 -54.93 5.45
N ALA A 284 4.07 -56.13 5.00
CA ALA A 284 3.04 -57.16 4.92
C ALA A 284 2.35 -57.26 6.29
N PRO A 285 1.02 -57.28 6.36
CA PRO A 285 0.37 -57.56 7.65
C PRO A 285 0.92 -58.86 8.16
N GLU A 286 1.29 -58.86 9.43
CA GLU A 286 1.58 -60.16 10.05
C GLU A 286 0.41 -61.08 9.74
N PRO A 287 0.66 -62.26 9.20
CA PRO A 287 -0.43 -63.19 8.91
C PRO A 287 -1.24 -63.38 10.21
N GLU A 288 -2.53 -63.08 10.15
CA GLU A 288 -3.46 -63.37 11.21
C GLU A 288 -3.59 -64.87 11.37
N GLY A 289 -2.71 -65.46 12.18
CA GLY A 289 -2.76 -66.85 12.53
C GLY A 289 -2.57 -67.01 14.03
N GLU A 290 -3.11 -68.05 14.58
CA GLU A 290 -2.82 -68.42 15.96
C GLU A 290 -1.31 -68.46 16.12
N LEU A 291 -0.82 -67.67 17.10
CA LEU A 291 0.58 -67.78 17.51
C LEU A 291 0.87 -69.26 17.79
N PRO A 292 1.90 -69.83 17.12
CA PRO A 292 2.24 -71.19 17.40
C PRO A 292 2.49 -71.36 18.89
N TYR A 293 1.87 -72.35 19.48
CA TYR A 293 1.94 -72.52 20.90
C TYR A 293 3.34 -72.87 21.39
N VAL A 294 3.65 -72.44 22.58
CA VAL A 294 4.94 -72.68 23.21
C VAL A 294 5.04 -74.17 23.60
N HIS A 295 6.01 -74.81 23.06
CA HIS A 295 6.33 -76.16 23.55
C HIS A 295 6.93 -76.09 24.95
N SER A 296 6.26 -76.61 25.92
CA SER A 296 6.86 -76.89 27.20
C SER A 296 7.58 -78.27 27.14
N LEU A 297 8.86 -78.25 27.14
CA LEU A 297 9.61 -79.46 27.21
C LEU A 297 9.93 -79.79 28.65
N PRO A 298 9.69 -81.04 29.08
CA PRO A 298 9.66 -81.42 30.48
C PRO A 298 11.02 -81.41 31.19
N HIS A 299 12.10 -81.19 30.54
CA HIS A 299 13.44 -81.24 31.12
C HIS A 299 14.23 -79.96 31.01
N ARG A 300 13.55 -78.88 31.06
CA ARG A 300 14.21 -77.62 30.80
C ARG A 300 14.47 -76.79 31.99
N THR A 301 15.64 -76.21 31.98
CA THR A 301 16.04 -75.21 32.97
C THR A 301 15.72 -73.78 32.55
N SER A 302 15.26 -73.62 31.34
CA SER A 302 15.01 -72.31 30.75
C SER A 302 13.65 -72.27 30.09
N ALA A 303 12.94 -71.17 30.23
CA ALA A 303 11.72 -70.91 29.51
C ALA A 303 12.03 -70.33 28.12
N TYR A 304 11.17 -70.61 27.21
CA TYR A 304 11.31 -70.17 25.84
C TYR A 304 10.10 -69.36 25.44
N ILE A 305 10.31 -68.29 24.79
CA ILE A 305 9.27 -67.51 24.18
C ILE A 305 9.32 -67.76 22.67
N TRP A 306 8.18 -68.01 22.16
CA TRP A 306 8.00 -68.02 20.72
C TRP A 306 7.64 -66.60 20.22
N CYS A 307 8.37 -66.15 19.28
CA CYS A 307 8.13 -64.78 18.72
C CYS A 307 7.96 -64.89 17.21
N GLY A 308 6.80 -65.16 16.81
CA GLY A 308 6.46 -65.26 15.39
C GLY A 308 5.85 -66.59 15.02
N TRP A 309 6.04 -66.96 13.79
CA TRP A 309 5.33 -68.07 13.15
C TRP A 309 5.96 -69.43 13.33
N TRP A 310 7.08 -69.50 14.02
CA TRP A 310 7.85 -70.75 14.12
C TRP A 310 7.93 -71.27 15.55
N VAL A 311 7.72 -72.50 15.68
CA VAL A 311 7.93 -73.19 16.95
C VAL A 311 9.41 -73.52 17.08
N MET A 312 9.91 -73.30 18.27
CA MET A 312 11.32 -73.32 18.53
C MET A 312 11.78 -74.59 19.24
N ASP A 313 11.14 -75.70 18.96
CA ASP A 313 11.49 -76.98 19.58
C ASP A 313 12.95 -77.36 19.35
N GLU A 314 13.47 -77.14 18.17
CA GLU A 314 14.84 -77.50 17.84
C GLU A 314 15.84 -76.66 18.63
N ILE A 315 15.56 -75.40 18.77
CA ILE A 315 16.43 -74.52 19.51
C ILE A 315 16.45 -74.89 20.93
N GLN A 316 15.35 -75.21 21.45
CA GLN A 316 15.19 -75.67 22.78
C GLN A 316 15.97 -76.93 23.01
N LYS A 317 15.86 -77.87 22.12
CA LYS A 317 16.63 -79.13 22.10
C LYS A 317 18.12 -78.84 22.01
N MET A 318 18.52 -77.94 21.14
CA MET A 318 19.94 -77.57 20.99
C MET A 318 20.45 -76.88 22.27
N THR A 319 19.66 -76.08 22.93
CA THR A 319 20.04 -75.49 24.20
C THR A 319 20.23 -76.51 25.28
N GLU A 320 19.36 -77.48 25.34
CA GLU A 320 19.48 -78.58 26.28
C GLU A 320 20.72 -79.47 26.08
N GLU A 321 21.09 -79.63 24.83
CA GLU A 321 22.28 -80.39 24.44
C GLU A 321 23.56 -79.55 24.58
N GLY A 322 23.47 -78.28 25.05
CA GLY A 322 24.59 -77.35 25.17
C GLY A 322 25.19 -76.91 23.86
N LYS A 323 24.48 -77.10 22.77
CA LYS A 323 24.87 -76.65 21.43
C LYS A 323 24.54 -75.20 21.20
N ASP A 324 25.32 -74.57 20.30
CA ASP A 324 24.98 -73.27 19.76
C ASP A 324 23.71 -73.39 18.89
N TRP A 325 22.64 -72.83 19.35
CA TRP A 325 21.34 -72.92 18.71
C TRP A 325 21.14 -71.92 17.58
N LYS A 326 22.17 -71.17 17.17
CA LYS A 326 22.19 -70.49 15.89
C LYS A 326 22.24 -71.54 14.79
N THR A 327 21.15 -71.76 14.15
CA THR A 327 21.14 -72.64 13.06
C THR A 327 21.64 -71.97 11.80
N GLU A 328 22.55 -72.64 11.10
CA GLU A 328 22.96 -72.25 9.74
C GLU A 328 22.16 -72.98 8.68
N ASP A 329 21.28 -73.89 9.11
CA ASP A 329 20.41 -74.65 8.23
C ASP A 329 19.12 -73.87 7.93
N PRO A 330 18.98 -73.31 6.72
CA PRO A 330 17.80 -72.59 6.31
C PRO A 330 16.53 -73.45 6.22
N ASP A 331 16.71 -74.76 6.13
CA ASP A 331 15.59 -75.71 6.05
C ASP A 331 15.05 -76.08 7.45
N SER A 332 15.68 -75.62 8.48
CA SER A 332 15.19 -75.89 9.81
C SER A 332 13.85 -75.18 10.02
N LYS A 333 12.86 -75.94 10.49
CA LYS A 333 11.56 -75.43 10.87
C LYS A 333 11.61 -74.41 12.03
N TYR A 334 12.76 -74.28 12.68
CA TYR A 334 12.98 -73.35 13.78
C TYR A 334 13.73 -72.11 13.39
N TYR A 335 13.93 -71.93 12.11
CA TYR A 335 14.53 -70.72 11.57
C TYR A 335 13.62 -69.54 11.75
N LEU A 336 13.97 -68.63 12.65
CA LEU A 336 13.18 -67.42 12.91
C LEU A 336 13.38 -66.37 11.85
N HIS A 337 12.29 -65.81 11.41
CA HIS A 337 12.39 -64.72 10.49
C HIS A 337 12.92 -63.45 11.20
N ARG A 338 13.92 -62.82 10.60
CA ARG A 338 14.61 -61.66 11.19
C ARG A 338 13.63 -60.52 11.61
N TYR A 339 12.59 -60.32 10.83
CA TYR A 339 11.57 -59.32 11.14
C TYR A 339 10.84 -59.57 12.47
N THR A 340 10.48 -60.79 12.74
CA THR A 340 9.81 -61.19 13.96
C THR A 340 10.70 -60.92 15.18
N LEU A 341 11.98 -61.21 15.03
CA LEU A 341 12.96 -60.98 16.07
C LEU A 341 13.15 -59.49 16.36
N GLN A 342 13.25 -58.67 15.33
CA GLN A 342 13.36 -57.19 15.46
C GLN A 342 12.13 -56.58 16.12
N LYS A 343 10.94 -57.06 15.77
CA LYS A 343 9.72 -56.63 16.43
C LYS A 343 9.72 -56.99 17.92
N MET A 344 10.16 -58.15 18.22
CA MET A 344 10.23 -58.60 19.61
C MET A 344 11.24 -57.84 20.44
N MET A 345 12.40 -57.48 19.88
CA MET A 345 13.37 -56.61 20.54
C MET A 345 12.79 -55.23 20.82
N LYS A 346 11.87 -54.75 20.00
CA LYS A 346 11.17 -53.48 20.19
C LYS A 346 10.10 -53.59 21.28
N ASP A 347 9.34 -54.64 21.28
CA ASP A 347 8.21 -54.84 22.19
C ASP A 347 8.65 -55.29 23.58
N TYR A 348 9.83 -55.90 23.70
CA TYR A 348 10.43 -56.40 24.93
C TYR A 348 11.88 -55.93 25.07
N PRO A 349 12.07 -54.62 25.35
CA PRO A 349 13.43 -54.04 25.39
C PRO A 349 14.28 -54.53 26.55
N GLU A 350 13.70 -55.21 27.56
CA GLU A 350 14.38 -55.81 28.67
C GLU A 350 15.09 -57.14 28.29
N VAL A 351 14.82 -57.62 27.09
CA VAL A 351 15.44 -58.88 26.62
C VAL A 351 16.81 -58.58 26.03
N ASP A 352 17.83 -59.13 26.60
CA ASP A 352 19.19 -58.99 26.14
C ASP A 352 19.43 -59.91 24.92
N VAL A 353 19.33 -59.28 23.74
CA VAL A 353 19.51 -59.95 22.44
C VAL A 353 20.79 -59.48 21.77
N GLN A 354 21.64 -60.39 21.38
CA GLN A 354 22.88 -60.09 20.66
C GLN A 354 22.83 -60.58 19.22
N GLU A 355 23.35 -59.79 18.32
CA GLU A 355 23.53 -60.17 16.94
C GLU A 355 24.68 -61.16 16.82
N SER A 356 24.46 -62.25 16.12
CA SER A 356 25.47 -63.26 15.84
C SER A 356 25.86 -63.25 14.35
N ARG A 357 26.81 -64.10 13.99
CA ARG A 357 27.26 -64.26 12.61
C ARG A 357 26.11 -64.54 11.64
N ASN A 358 25.15 -65.35 12.09
CA ASN A 358 24.01 -65.79 11.24
C ASN A 358 22.68 -65.27 11.73
N GLY A 359 22.69 -64.32 12.66
CA GLY A 359 21.48 -63.72 13.18
C GLY A 359 21.57 -63.34 14.66
N TYR A 360 20.58 -63.66 15.46
CA TYR A 360 20.49 -63.19 16.81
C TYR A 360 20.60 -64.34 17.80
N ILE A 361 21.29 -64.12 18.88
CA ILE A 361 21.37 -65.03 20.03
C ILE A 361 20.60 -64.41 21.17
N ILE A 362 19.80 -65.17 21.84
CA ILE A 362 19.12 -64.72 23.05
C ILE A 362 19.97 -65.06 24.26
N HIS A 363 20.19 -64.09 25.06
CA HIS A 363 20.95 -64.24 26.28
C HIS A 363 20.20 -65.07 27.33
N LYS A 364 20.96 -65.63 28.21
CA LYS A 364 20.42 -66.46 29.30
C LYS A 364 19.38 -65.70 30.15
N THR A 365 19.57 -64.41 30.35
CA THR A 365 18.63 -63.56 31.12
C THR A 365 17.25 -63.54 30.48
N ALA A 366 17.13 -63.53 29.17
CA ALA A 366 15.85 -63.63 28.49
C ALA A 366 15.17 -64.96 28.65
N LEU A 367 15.94 -66.03 28.74
CA LEU A 367 15.38 -67.33 29.03
C LEU A 367 14.82 -67.47 30.41
N GLU A 368 15.38 -66.77 31.40
CA GLU A 368 14.87 -66.70 32.77
C GLU A 368 13.54 -65.99 32.88
N THR A 369 13.25 -65.06 32.02
CA THR A 369 11.96 -64.36 31.92
C THR A 369 10.88 -65.13 31.16
N GLY A 370 11.22 -66.28 30.62
CA GLY A 370 10.32 -67.13 29.84
C GLY A 370 10.21 -66.70 28.37
N ILE A 371 11.09 -65.85 27.92
CA ILE A 371 11.11 -65.34 26.53
C ILE A 371 12.19 -66.10 25.76
N ILE A 372 11.78 -66.72 24.68
CA ILE A 372 12.69 -67.39 23.82
C ILE A 372 12.62 -66.91 22.41
N TYR A 373 13.73 -66.67 21.90
CA TYR A 373 13.90 -66.42 20.51
C TYR A 373 14.85 -67.29 19.91
N THR A 374 14.84 -67.49 18.69
CA THR A 374 15.92 -68.05 18.03
C THR A 374 16.03 -67.64 16.65
N TYR A 375 17.02 -68.04 16.02
CA TYR A 375 17.37 -67.49 14.92
C TYR A 375 18.30 -68.23 14.17
N PRO A 376 18.35 -68.23 13.11
CA PRO A 376 19.35 -68.77 12.25
C PRO A 376 20.53 -67.89 12.02
#